data_dfd4d7c35ead095fdb7a1bf3d16c1674
#
_entry.id   dfd4d7c35ead095fdb7a1bf3d16c1674
#
_cell.length_a   1.000
_cell.length_b   1.000
_cell.length_c   1.000
_cell.angle_alpha   90.00
_cell.angle_beta   90.00
_cell.angle_gamma   90.00
#
_symmetry.space_group_name_H-M   'P 1'
#
loop_
_entity.id
_entity.type
_entity.pdbx_description
1 polymer ?
#
loop_
_entity_poly.entity_id
_entity_poly.type
_entity_poly.pdbx_seq_one_letter_code
_entity_poly.pdbx_strand_id
1 'polypeptide(L)'
;MKLRKNSVALVTGAARGLGWGIARAFGIAGARVGVTDIRDDELARCARDLAADGADFQTFRSDVADLAACRDVVRKIVDRWGRIDVVVHNAIYMPLMTFDATTPEEWTRQLAVGIGGLFNCAYAAWDQMKAQSGGHIIGIASGSSLRGYKQEIAYCTIKHGVEGFVKALSLEARAHNIALNTIGPGARIKPTRMTWAEYDQAPEQLRAGWADPVELGRAWVWLAAQPPGRFSGFRFDAARLVETIEREGDDFAFAPEKVTLYPDDFRARQEWYSGYKNDL
;
A
#
# COMPACT_ATOMS: atom_id res chain seq x y z
N MET A 1 -1.14 16.28 12.13
CA MET A 1 -2.01 15.20 11.57
C MET A 1 -2.42 14.26 12.68
N LYS A 2 -3.72 14.05 12.88
CA LYS A 2 -4.21 13.18 13.96
C LYS A 2 -5.05 12.05 13.36
N LEU A 3 -4.53 10.83 13.43
CA LEU A 3 -5.34 9.64 13.26
C LEU A 3 -6.48 9.62 14.31
N ARG A 4 -7.57 8.94 13.98
CA ARG A 4 -8.60 8.64 14.98
C ARG A 4 -7.93 7.94 16.18
N LYS A 5 -8.32 8.31 17.40
CA LYS A 5 -7.83 7.65 18.61
C LYS A 5 -8.06 6.12 18.51
N ASN A 6 -7.04 5.35 18.82
CA ASN A 6 -7.04 3.89 18.72
C ASN A 6 -7.24 3.34 17.30
N SER A 7 -6.85 4.08 16.25
CA SER A 7 -6.83 3.55 14.89
C SER A 7 -5.94 2.32 14.79
N VAL A 8 -6.39 1.35 14.00
CA VAL A 8 -5.69 0.09 13.77
C VAL A 8 -5.34 -0.03 12.30
N ALA A 9 -4.05 -0.16 12.00
CA ALA A 9 -3.52 -0.33 10.65
C ALA A 9 -2.91 -1.73 10.47
N LEU A 10 -3.25 -2.41 9.39
CA LEU A 10 -2.57 -3.62 8.92
C LEU A 10 -1.69 -3.26 7.73
N VAL A 11 -0.41 -3.59 7.79
CA VAL A 11 0.54 -3.40 6.68
C VAL A 11 1.14 -4.74 6.29
N THR A 12 0.98 -5.13 5.01
CA THR A 12 1.48 -6.41 4.51
C THR A 12 2.84 -6.27 3.82
N GLY A 13 3.68 -7.33 3.86
CA GLY A 13 5.04 -7.27 3.33
C GLY A 13 5.88 -6.21 4.05
N ALA A 14 5.69 -6.09 5.37
CA ALA A 14 6.21 -4.98 6.14
C ALA A 14 7.45 -5.34 7.00
N ALA A 15 8.07 -6.49 6.77
CA ALA A 15 9.32 -6.84 7.43
C ALA A 15 10.51 -5.96 6.97
N ARG A 16 10.40 -5.32 5.80
CA ARG A 16 11.46 -4.47 5.25
C ARG A 16 10.94 -3.41 4.26
N GLY A 17 11.86 -2.52 3.85
CA GLY A 17 11.64 -1.56 2.78
C GLY A 17 10.50 -0.60 3.03
N LEU A 18 9.70 -0.33 1.99
CA LEU A 18 8.59 0.63 2.06
C LEU A 18 7.55 0.22 3.09
N GLY A 19 7.15 -1.07 3.13
CA GLY A 19 6.17 -1.57 4.08
C GLY A 19 6.61 -1.42 5.54
N TRP A 20 7.89 -1.66 5.84
CA TRP A 20 8.49 -1.40 7.14
C TRP A 20 8.40 0.07 7.54
N GLY A 21 8.74 0.97 6.59
CA GLY A 21 8.64 2.41 6.85
C GLY A 21 7.20 2.87 7.08
N ILE A 22 6.25 2.37 6.29
CA ILE A 22 4.82 2.66 6.46
C ILE A 22 4.33 2.18 7.84
N ALA A 23 4.69 0.95 8.25
CA ALA A 23 4.29 0.41 9.56
C ALA A 23 4.82 1.27 10.71
N ARG A 24 6.09 1.68 10.66
CA ARG A 24 6.69 2.59 11.65
C ARG A 24 6.02 3.96 11.66
N ALA A 25 5.76 4.54 10.48
CA ALA A 25 5.07 5.83 10.40
C ALA A 25 3.68 5.79 11.07
N PHE A 26 2.92 4.70 10.90
CA PHE A 26 1.66 4.50 11.62
C PHE A 26 1.88 4.37 13.13
N GLY A 27 2.88 3.61 13.58
CA GLY A 27 3.23 3.46 15.00
C GLY A 27 3.60 4.80 15.65
N ILE A 28 4.49 5.56 15.02
CA ILE A 28 4.91 6.91 15.45
C ILE A 28 3.70 7.88 15.51
N ALA A 29 2.75 7.73 14.61
CA ALA A 29 1.52 8.51 14.62
C ALA A 29 0.49 8.05 15.68
N GLY A 30 0.82 7.05 16.50
CA GLY A 30 -0.02 6.53 17.58
C GLY A 30 -1.09 5.52 17.16
N ALA A 31 -0.99 4.94 15.96
CA ALA A 31 -1.83 3.82 15.57
C ALA A 31 -1.35 2.51 16.21
N ARG A 32 -2.28 1.58 16.39
CA ARG A 32 -1.99 0.16 16.65
C ARG A 32 -1.68 -0.50 15.32
N VAL A 33 -0.59 -1.29 15.24
CA VAL A 33 -0.07 -1.76 13.96
C VAL A 33 0.01 -3.29 13.89
N GLY A 34 -0.78 -3.89 13.01
CA GLY A 34 -0.58 -5.25 12.55
C GLY A 34 0.43 -5.29 11.41
N VAL A 35 1.44 -6.14 11.50
CA VAL A 35 2.50 -6.30 10.50
C VAL A 35 2.53 -7.73 10.01
N THR A 36 2.47 -7.94 8.69
CA THR A 36 2.62 -9.29 8.12
C THR A 36 3.78 -9.38 7.14
N ASP A 37 4.46 -10.51 7.15
CA ASP A 37 5.41 -10.95 6.12
C ASP A 37 5.53 -12.49 6.16
N ILE A 38 6.17 -13.05 5.14
CA ILE A 38 6.50 -14.48 5.11
C ILE A 38 7.86 -14.80 5.76
N ARG A 39 8.66 -13.77 6.10
CA ARG A 39 10.03 -13.88 6.63
C ARG A 39 10.07 -13.57 8.11
N ASP A 40 10.25 -14.61 8.93
CA ASP A 40 10.25 -14.47 10.39
C ASP A 40 11.44 -13.67 10.93
N ASP A 41 12.63 -13.85 10.34
CA ASP A 41 13.85 -13.16 10.73
C ASP A 41 13.77 -11.63 10.52
N GLU A 42 13.27 -11.22 9.36
CA GLU A 42 13.05 -9.80 9.03
C GLU A 42 11.88 -9.22 9.85
N LEU A 43 10.82 -9.99 10.13
CA LEU A 43 9.73 -9.58 11.04
C LEU A 43 10.24 -9.30 12.47
N ALA A 44 11.19 -10.08 12.96
CA ALA A 44 11.80 -9.85 14.27
C ALA A 44 12.55 -8.50 14.32
N ARG A 45 13.22 -8.07 13.23
CA ARG A 45 13.81 -6.72 13.13
C ARG A 45 12.73 -5.65 13.17
N CYS A 46 11.69 -5.79 12.35
CA CYS A 46 10.57 -4.85 12.32
C CYS A 46 9.91 -4.70 13.71
N ALA A 47 9.74 -5.81 14.44
CA ALA A 47 9.19 -5.80 15.78
C ALA A 47 10.07 -4.99 16.78
N ARG A 48 11.40 -5.15 16.71
CA ARG A 48 12.32 -4.35 17.55
C ARG A 48 12.23 -2.86 17.24
N ASP A 49 12.13 -2.50 15.95
CA ASP A 49 12.07 -1.11 15.52
C ASP A 49 10.75 -0.46 15.96
N LEU A 50 9.61 -1.16 15.82
CA LEU A 50 8.31 -0.70 16.30
C LEU A 50 8.26 -0.58 17.83
N ALA A 51 8.90 -1.50 18.56
CA ALA A 51 9.02 -1.41 20.02
C ALA A 51 9.85 -0.19 20.44
N ALA A 52 10.95 0.10 19.73
CA ALA A 52 11.79 1.27 19.97
C ALA A 52 11.03 2.58 19.70
N ASP A 53 10.10 2.58 18.74
CA ASP A 53 9.20 3.71 18.44
C ASP A 53 8.06 3.85 19.48
N GLY A 54 7.93 2.92 20.44
CA GLY A 54 6.85 2.89 21.44
C GLY A 54 5.48 2.51 20.90
N ALA A 55 5.40 1.87 19.74
CA ALA A 55 4.15 1.48 19.11
C ALA A 55 3.47 0.31 19.85
N ASP A 56 2.13 0.28 19.86
CA ASP A 56 1.34 -0.94 20.15
C ASP A 56 1.19 -1.72 18.85
N PHE A 57 1.85 -2.87 18.75
CA PHE A 57 1.91 -3.66 17.53
C PHE A 57 1.73 -5.15 17.73
N GLN A 58 1.48 -5.86 16.63
CA GLN A 58 1.54 -7.33 16.56
C GLN A 58 2.07 -7.75 15.18
N THR A 59 2.99 -8.70 15.18
CA THR A 59 3.54 -9.29 13.96
C THR A 59 2.91 -10.65 13.68
N PHE A 60 2.76 -10.98 12.40
CA PHE A 60 2.19 -12.24 11.94
C PHE A 60 3.02 -12.78 10.78
N ARG A 61 3.49 -14.00 10.86
CA ARG A 61 3.95 -14.72 9.68
C ARG A 61 2.74 -15.13 8.86
N SER A 62 2.59 -14.58 7.65
CA SER A 62 1.41 -14.82 6.81
C SER A 62 1.74 -14.64 5.34
N ASP A 63 1.21 -15.53 4.50
CA ASP A 63 1.24 -15.38 3.04
C ASP A 63 -0.06 -14.73 2.58
N VAL A 64 0.04 -13.57 1.95
CA VAL A 64 -1.13 -12.84 1.41
C VAL A 64 -1.79 -13.54 0.23
N ALA A 65 -1.11 -14.48 -0.43
CA ALA A 65 -1.69 -15.32 -1.46
C ALA A 65 -2.74 -16.33 -0.90
N ASP A 66 -2.70 -16.58 0.41
CA ASP A 66 -3.66 -17.45 1.10
C ASP A 66 -4.76 -16.62 1.79
N LEU A 67 -5.99 -16.73 1.28
CA LEU A 67 -7.15 -16.03 1.84
C LEU A 67 -7.45 -16.48 3.29
N ALA A 68 -7.24 -17.74 3.64
CA ALA A 68 -7.48 -18.23 4.98
C ALA A 68 -6.48 -17.61 5.97
N ALA A 69 -5.21 -17.49 5.58
CA ALA A 69 -4.20 -16.79 6.36
C ALA A 69 -4.52 -15.29 6.53
N CYS A 70 -4.99 -14.61 5.47
CA CYS A 70 -5.43 -13.22 5.57
C CYS A 70 -6.61 -13.05 6.55
N ARG A 71 -7.61 -13.94 6.50
CA ARG A 71 -8.74 -13.93 7.44
C ARG A 71 -8.29 -14.17 8.89
N ASP A 72 -7.37 -15.08 9.11
CA ASP A 72 -6.84 -15.37 10.45
C ASP A 72 -6.10 -14.15 11.04
N VAL A 73 -5.30 -13.45 10.22
CA VAL A 73 -4.64 -12.20 10.62
C VAL A 73 -5.65 -11.13 11.00
N VAL A 74 -6.65 -10.88 10.14
CA VAL A 74 -7.69 -9.87 10.42
C VAL A 74 -8.47 -10.23 11.68
N ARG A 75 -8.86 -11.49 11.85
CA ARG A 75 -9.53 -11.98 13.06
C ARG A 75 -8.71 -11.70 14.31
N LYS A 76 -7.43 -12.07 14.34
CA LYS A 76 -6.50 -11.82 15.47
C LYS A 76 -6.35 -10.32 15.78
N ILE A 77 -6.32 -9.48 14.77
CA ILE A 77 -6.29 -8.01 14.91
C ILE A 77 -7.58 -7.53 15.57
N VAL A 78 -8.73 -8.00 15.10
CA VAL A 78 -10.04 -7.62 15.64
C VAL A 78 -10.23 -8.15 17.06
N ASP A 79 -9.83 -9.40 17.33
CA ASP A 79 -9.86 -9.99 18.66
C ASP A 79 -9.04 -9.18 19.69
N ARG A 80 -7.88 -8.65 19.26
CA ARG A 80 -7.00 -7.85 20.13
C ARG A 80 -7.45 -6.42 20.31
N TRP A 81 -7.88 -5.75 19.23
CA TRP A 81 -8.09 -4.29 19.22
C TRP A 81 -9.52 -3.86 18.90
N GLY A 82 -10.41 -4.80 18.59
CA GLY A 82 -11.83 -4.56 18.34
C GLY A 82 -12.16 -3.96 16.98
N ARG A 83 -11.15 -3.67 16.13
CA ARG A 83 -11.34 -2.95 14.86
C ARG A 83 -10.18 -3.12 13.90
N ILE A 84 -10.38 -2.73 12.64
CA ILE A 84 -9.35 -2.54 11.63
C ILE A 84 -9.73 -1.33 10.75
N ASP A 85 -8.97 -0.24 10.85
CA ASP A 85 -9.30 1.02 10.17
C ASP A 85 -8.60 1.17 8.83
N VAL A 86 -7.40 0.61 8.71
CA VAL A 86 -6.56 0.75 7.54
C VAL A 86 -5.97 -0.60 7.15
N VAL A 87 -6.06 -0.94 5.88
CA VAL A 87 -5.31 -2.05 5.27
C VAL A 87 -4.40 -1.47 4.21
N VAL A 88 -3.09 -1.63 4.36
CA VAL A 88 -2.09 -1.30 3.34
C VAL A 88 -1.55 -2.59 2.74
N HIS A 89 -1.92 -2.85 1.50
CA HIS A 89 -1.35 -3.99 0.77
C HIS A 89 -0.07 -3.56 0.06
N ASN A 90 1.07 -3.89 0.70
CA ASN A 90 2.40 -3.61 0.19
C ASN A 90 3.13 -4.89 -0.26
N ALA A 91 2.74 -6.06 0.23
CA ALA A 91 3.38 -7.33 -0.11
C ALA A 91 3.48 -7.53 -1.64
N ILE A 92 4.65 -7.93 -2.10
CA ILE A 92 4.94 -8.21 -3.50
C ILE A 92 6.04 -9.25 -3.64
N TYR A 93 5.88 -10.15 -4.58
CA TYR A 93 6.93 -11.02 -5.09
C TYR A 93 7.30 -10.53 -6.49
N MET A 94 8.52 -10.04 -6.67
CA MET A 94 8.96 -9.34 -7.88
C MET A 94 10.37 -9.82 -8.31
N PRO A 95 10.51 -11.02 -8.87
CA PRO A 95 11.71 -11.37 -9.59
C PRO A 95 11.77 -10.60 -10.91
N LEU A 96 12.96 -10.10 -11.28
CA LEU A 96 13.17 -9.49 -12.59
C LEU A 96 13.47 -10.63 -13.60
N MET A 97 12.54 -10.86 -14.52
CA MET A 97 12.61 -11.98 -15.47
C MET A 97 12.22 -11.53 -16.87
N THR A 98 12.93 -12.01 -17.88
CA THR A 98 12.50 -11.86 -19.27
C THR A 98 11.24 -12.67 -19.54
N PHE A 99 10.52 -12.39 -20.62
CA PHE A 99 9.27 -13.10 -20.91
C PHE A 99 9.49 -14.61 -21.08
N ASP A 100 10.51 -15.00 -21.82
CA ASP A 100 10.90 -16.38 -22.08
C ASP A 100 11.40 -17.14 -20.83
N ALA A 101 11.90 -16.42 -19.82
CA ALA A 101 12.27 -16.99 -18.52
C ALA A 101 11.12 -17.04 -17.52
N THR A 102 10.01 -16.34 -17.78
CA THR A 102 8.84 -16.32 -16.89
C THR A 102 7.97 -17.54 -17.14
N THR A 103 8.12 -18.57 -16.29
CA THR A 103 7.27 -19.76 -16.41
C THR A 103 5.81 -19.46 -16.00
N PRO A 104 4.82 -20.28 -16.42
CA PRO A 104 3.43 -20.14 -15.97
C PRO A 104 3.27 -20.15 -14.43
N GLU A 105 4.09 -20.93 -13.73
CA GLU A 105 4.09 -21.04 -12.28
C GLU A 105 4.60 -19.74 -11.62
N GLU A 106 5.72 -19.20 -12.14
CA GLU A 106 6.26 -17.91 -11.67
C GLU A 106 5.31 -16.76 -11.96
N TRP A 107 4.68 -16.75 -13.13
CA TRP A 107 3.62 -15.80 -13.47
C TRP A 107 2.47 -15.86 -12.48
N THR A 108 1.93 -17.06 -12.26
CA THR A 108 0.80 -17.29 -11.33
C THR A 108 1.15 -16.88 -9.91
N ARG A 109 2.35 -17.23 -9.43
CA ARG A 109 2.83 -16.86 -8.09
C ARG A 109 2.94 -15.34 -7.90
N GLN A 110 3.49 -14.64 -8.89
CA GLN A 110 3.62 -13.18 -8.83
C GLN A 110 2.23 -12.52 -8.76
N LEU A 111 1.28 -12.96 -9.59
CA LEU A 111 -0.10 -12.46 -9.57
C LEU A 111 -0.81 -12.79 -8.25
N ALA A 112 -0.64 -14.00 -7.73
CA ALA A 112 -1.26 -14.43 -6.48
C ALA A 112 -0.83 -13.56 -5.29
N VAL A 113 0.45 -13.19 -5.19
CA VAL A 113 0.95 -12.31 -4.14
C VAL A 113 0.56 -10.85 -4.39
N GLY A 114 0.72 -10.36 -5.63
CA GLY A 114 0.52 -8.95 -5.95
C GLY A 114 -0.95 -8.53 -5.95
N ILE A 115 -1.68 -8.90 -7.01
CA ILE A 115 -3.10 -8.50 -7.14
C ILE A 115 -4.02 -9.43 -6.33
N GLY A 116 -3.74 -10.73 -6.28
CA GLY A 116 -4.47 -11.68 -5.46
C GLY A 116 -4.40 -11.35 -3.97
N GLY A 117 -3.21 -10.99 -3.48
CA GLY A 117 -3.01 -10.54 -2.09
C GLY A 117 -3.80 -9.29 -1.74
N LEU A 118 -3.88 -8.30 -2.66
CA LEU A 118 -4.74 -7.13 -2.45
C LEU A 118 -6.20 -7.52 -2.31
N PHE A 119 -6.70 -8.37 -3.20
CA PHE A 119 -8.06 -8.91 -3.11
C PHE A 119 -8.28 -9.63 -1.78
N ASN A 120 -7.39 -10.55 -1.40
CA ASN A 120 -7.52 -11.35 -0.18
C ASN A 120 -7.55 -10.47 1.08
N CYS A 121 -6.66 -9.48 1.18
CA CYS A 121 -6.62 -8.56 2.32
C CYS A 121 -7.87 -7.68 2.38
N ALA A 122 -8.31 -7.14 1.24
CA ALA A 122 -9.53 -6.35 1.15
C ALA A 122 -10.76 -7.20 1.55
N TYR A 123 -10.87 -8.41 1.02
CA TYR A 123 -11.97 -9.32 1.30
C TYR A 123 -12.00 -9.76 2.77
N ALA A 124 -10.84 -10.04 3.37
CA ALA A 124 -10.75 -10.43 4.77
C ALA A 124 -11.19 -9.32 5.73
N ALA A 125 -10.90 -8.05 5.41
CA ALA A 125 -11.25 -6.90 6.24
C ALA A 125 -12.65 -6.34 5.96
N TRP A 126 -13.27 -6.73 4.85
CA TRP A 126 -14.48 -6.11 4.30
C TRP A 126 -15.67 -6.05 5.26
N ASP A 127 -16.04 -7.19 5.83
CA ASP A 127 -17.22 -7.26 6.70
C ASP A 127 -16.99 -6.52 8.03
N GLN A 128 -15.77 -6.58 8.57
CA GLN A 128 -15.41 -5.79 9.75
C GLN A 128 -15.46 -4.29 9.47
N MET A 129 -14.93 -3.84 8.32
CA MET A 129 -15.00 -2.43 7.93
C MET A 129 -16.43 -1.95 7.72
N LYS A 130 -17.31 -2.79 7.15
CA LYS A 130 -18.76 -2.50 7.05
C LYS A 130 -19.40 -2.38 8.43
N ALA A 131 -19.15 -3.34 9.31
CA ALA A 131 -19.75 -3.38 10.66
C ALA A 131 -19.35 -2.15 11.51
N GLN A 132 -18.14 -1.62 11.32
CA GLN A 132 -17.65 -0.43 12.02
C GLN A 132 -17.91 0.89 11.28
N SER A 133 -18.65 0.86 10.16
CA SER A 133 -19.06 2.00 9.35
C SER A 133 -17.90 2.77 8.69
N GLY A 134 -16.88 2.06 8.24
CA GLY A 134 -15.84 2.64 7.39
C GLY A 134 -14.43 2.11 7.61
N GLY A 135 -13.55 2.51 6.70
CA GLY A 135 -12.13 2.16 6.71
C GLY A 135 -11.42 2.61 5.44
N HIS A 136 -10.12 2.33 5.36
CA HIS A 136 -9.27 2.63 4.21
C HIS A 136 -8.57 1.36 3.73
N ILE A 137 -8.62 1.10 2.44
CA ILE A 137 -7.83 0.05 1.77
C ILE A 137 -6.90 0.76 0.79
N ILE A 138 -5.59 0.56 0.95
CA ILE A 138 -4.59 1.31 0.19
C ILE A 138 -3.65 0.32 -0.50
N GLY A 139 -3.68 0.33 -1.83
CA GLY A 139 -2.73 -0.42 -2.65
C GLY A 139 -1.46 0.38 -2.92
N ILE A 140 -0.33 -0.30 -3.11
CA ILE A 140 0.92 0.36 -3.52
C ILE A 140 0.97 0.52 -5.03
N ALA A 141 0.94 1.76 -5.50
CA ALA A 141 1.19 2.13 -6.88
C ALA A 141 2.68 2.15 -7.23
N SER A 142 2.99 2.26 -8.50
CA SER A 142 4.36 2.31 -9.04
C SER A 142 4.40 3.11 -10.34
N GLY A 143 5.58 3.47 -10.81
CA GLY A 143 5.80 3.86 -12.20
C GLY A 143 5.37 2.75 -13.18
N SER A 144 5.48 1.49 -12.76
CA SER A 144 5.03 0.31 -13.49
C SER A 144 3.49 0.15 -13.54
N SER A 145 2.73 1.02 -12.86
CA SER A 145 1.27 1.16 -13.05
C SER A 145 0.91 2.03 -14.27
N LEU A 146 1.88 2.75 -14.84
CA LEU A 146 1.66 3.74 -15.88
C LEU A 146 2.36 3.40 -17.20
N ARG A 147 3.45 2.63 -17.13
CA ARG A 147 4.29 2.28 -18.29
C ARG A 147 4.98 0.93 -18.10
N GLY A 148 5.45 0.33 -19.20
CA GLY A 148 6.20 -0.92 -19.17
C GLY A 148 7.68 -0.72 -18.85
N TYR A 149 8.27 -1.75 -18.22
CA TYR A 149 9.71 -1.86 -18.00
C TYR A 149 10.19 -3.25 -18.41
N LYS A 150 11.44 -3.33 -18.89
CA LYS A 150 12.05 -4.63 -19.22
C LYS A 150 12.14 -5.52 -17.98
N GLN A 151 11.91 -6.82 -18.17
CA GLN A 151 11.95 -7.83 -17.10
C GLN A 151 10.89 -7.68 -16.01
N GLU A 152 9.88 -6.84 -16.21
CA GLU A 152 8.82 -6.56 -15.23
C GLU A 152 7.43 -6.91 -15.77
N ILE A 153 7.30 -7.89 -16.69
CA ILE A 153 6.00 -8.15 -17.33
C ILE A 153 4.90 -8.45 -16.30
N ALA A 154 5.15 -9.35 -15.36
CA ALA A 154 4.18 -9.66 -14.29
C ALA A 154 4.00 -8.48 -13.34
N TYR A 155 5.07 -7.80 -12.97
CA TYR A 155 5.00 -6.65 -12.08
C TYR A 155 4.20 -5.48 -12.69
N CYS A 156 4.45 -5.13 -13.96
CA CYS A 156 3.66 -4.12 -14.66
C CYS A 156 2.18 -4.52 -14.73
N THR A 157 1.88 -5.79 -15.05
CA THR A 157 0.51 -6.31 -15.08
C THR A 157 -0.15 -6.17 -13.71
N ILE A 158 0.52 -6.59 -12.63
CA ILE A 158 0.04 -6.45 -11.26
C ILE A 158 -0.25 -4.97 -10.93
N LYS A 159 0.68 -4.08 -11.24
CA LYS A 159 0.55 -2.67 -10.87
C LYS A 159 -0.54 -1.94 -11.65
N HIS A 160 -0.77 -2.28 -12.92
CA HIS A 160 -1.96 -1.83 -13.66
C HIS A 160 -3.25 -2.45 -13.09
N GLY A 161 -3.21 -3.74 -12.73
CA GLY A 161 -4.33 -4.43 -12.08
C GLY A 161 -4.71 -3.83 -10.73
N VAL A 162 -3.75 -3.43 -9.90
CA VAL A 162 -3.99 -2.72 -8.63
C VAL A 162 -4.76 -1.42 -8.85
N GLU A 163 -4.41 -0.62 -9.87
CA GLU A 163 -5.15 0.60 -10.20
C GLU A 163 -6.57 0.29 -10.65
N GLY A 164 -6.75 -0.73 -11.50
CA GLY A 164 -8.07 -1.17 -11.96
C GLY A 164 -8.95 -1.66 -10.81
N PHE A 165 -8.40 -2.52 -9.94
CA PHE A 165 -9.08 -3.03 -8.75
C PHE A 165 -9.56 -1.90 -7.84
N VAL A 166 -8.67 -0.97 -7.50
CA VAL A 166 -8.98 0.16 -6.62
C VAL A 166 -10.08 1.04 -7.22
N LYS A 167 -9.99 1.35 -8.52
CA LYS A 167 -11.02 2.14 -9.20
C LYS A 167 -12.39 1.48 -9.18
N ALA A 168 -12.45 0.19 -9.52
CA ALA A 168 -13.72 -0.53 -9.58
C ALA A 168 -14.34 -0.69 -8.18
N LEU A 169 -13.58 -1.23 -7.22
CA LEU A 169 -14.10 -1.47 -5.87
C LEU A 169 -14.41 -0.16 -5.12
N SER A 170 -13.73 0.95 -5.43
CA SER A 170 -14.03 2.25 -4.81
C SER A 170 -15.47 2.72 -5.05
N LEU A 171 -16.08 2.33 -6.16
CA LEU A 171 -17.47 2.69 -6.49
C LEU A 171 -18.47 1.94 -5.60
N GLU A 172 -18.21 0.65 -5.36
CA GLU A 172 -19.06 -0.18 -4.49
C GLU A 172 -18.85 0.16 -3.00
N ALA A 173 -17.61 0.42 -2.62
CA ALA A 173 -17.19 0.69 -1.24
C ALA A 173 -17.79 1.96 -0.64
N ARG A 174 -18.17 2.94 -1.48
CA ARG A 174 -18.78 4.20 -1.03
C ARG A 174 -20.03 4.00 -0.21
N ALA A 175 -20.86 3.03 -0.57
CA ALA A 175 -22.09 2.70 0.16
C ALA A 175 -21.83 2.28 1.62
N HIS A 176 -20.58 1.89 1.93
CA HIS A 176 -20.17 1.41 3.24
C HIS A 176 -19.18 2.34 3.94
N ASN A 177 -18.96 3.55 3.39
CA ASN A 177 -17.96 4.50 3.88
C ASN A 177 -16.54 3.90 3.94
N ILE A 178 -16.21 3.03 2.97
CA ILE A 178 -14.88 2.45 2.82
C ILE A 178 -14.20 3.14 1.65
N ALA A 179 -13.01 3.69 1.87
CA ALA A 179 -12.21 4.34 0.84
C ALA A 179 -11.16 3.38 0.28
N LEU A 180 -11.04 3.35 -1.04
CA LEU A 180 -9.96 2.65 -1.73
C LEU A 180 -9.11 3.65 -2.51
N ASN A 181 -7.80 3.61 -2.28
CA ASN A 181 -6.86 4.48 -2.99
C ASN A 181 -5.55 3.75 -3.29
N THR A 182 -4.74 4.32 -4.17
CA THR A 182 -3.36 3.88 -4.37
C THR A 182 -2.38 4.99 -3.98
N ILE A 183 -1.23 4.61 -3.43
CA ILE A 183 -0.11 5.53 -3.20
C ILE A 183 1.15 4.91 -3.79
N GLY A 184 1.82 5.63 -4.69
CA GLY A 184 3.15 5.29 -5.16
C GLY A 184 4.23 5.99 -4.33
N PRO A 185 5.45 5.45 -4.27
CA PRO A 185 6.53 6.10 -3.50
C PRO A 185 6.91 7.50 -4.05
N GLY A 186 6.80 7.71 -5.35
CA GLY A 186 7.13 9.00 -5.99
C GLY A 186 8.61 9.38 -5.94
N ALA A 187 9.42 8.58 -5.27
CA ALA A 187 10.84 8.76 -5.10
C ALA A 187 11.58 7.44 -5.35
N ARG A 188 12.90 7.55 -5.50
CA ARG A 188 13.76 6.37 -5.55
C ARG A 188 13.85 5.76 -4.16
N ILE A 189 13.42 4.52 -4.03
CA ILE A 189 13.48 3.75 -2.77
C ILE A 189 14.47 2.60 -2.89
N LYS A 190 14.84 2.02 -1.76
CA LYS A 190 15.61 0.79 -1.70
C LYS A 190 14.96 -0.28 -2.59
N PRO A 191 15.71 -1.03 -3.42
CA PRO A 191 15.15 -2.10 -4.23
C PRO A 191 14.33 -3.10 -3.42
N THR A 192 13.12 -3.44 -3.89
CA THR A 192 12.18 -4.32 -3.18
C THR A 192 12.78 -5.66 -2.79
N ARG A 193 13.63 -6.24 -3.65
CA ARG A 193 14.30 -7.52 -3.43
C ARG A 193 15.45 -7.46 -2.42
N MET A 194 16.04 -6.29 -2.17
CA MET A 194 17.21 -6.12 -1.29
C MET A 194 16.84 -6.44 0.17
N THR A 195 17.57 -7.38 0.75
CA THR A 195 17.47 -7.75 2.16
C THR A 195 18.06 -6.67 3.08
N TRP A 196 17.85 -6.79 4.38
CA TRP A 196 18.51 -5.91 5.35
C TRP A 196 20.02 -6.11 5.37
N ALA A 197 20.50 -7.35 5.24
CA ALA A 197 21.94 -7.63 5.19
C ALA A 197 22.60 -6.96 3.98
N GLU A 198 21.98 -7.03 2.81
CA GLU A 198 22.47 -6.33 1.61
C GLU A 198 22.39 -4.81 1.77
N TYR A 199 21.34 -4.29 2.41
CA TYR A 199 21.21 -2.86 2.69
C TYR A 199 22.30 -2.35 3.64
N ASP A 200 22.56 -3.07 4.72
CA ASP A 200 23.56 -2.70 5.72
C ASP A 200 24.99 -2.71 5.13
N GLN A 201 25.24 -3.57 4.11
CA GLN A 201 26.49 -3.63 3.35
C GLN A 201 26.58 -2.67 2.16
N ALA A 202 25.46 -2.06 1.76
CA ALA A 202 25.45 -1.16 0.60
C ALA A 202 26.25 0.12 0.88
N PRO A 203 27.01 0.64 -0.12
CA PRO A 203 27.75 1.90 0.01
C PRO A 203 26.85 3.04 0.47
N GLU A 204 27.36 3.89 1.34
CA GLU A 204 26.63 5.04 1.89
C GLU A 204 26.09 5.96 0.79
N GLN A 205 26.91 6.25 -0.24
CA GLN A 205 26.47 7.07 -1.39
C GLN A 205 25.28 6.48 -2.13
N LEU A 206 25.18 5.13 -2.19
CA LEU A 206 24.03 4.46 -2.78
C LEU A 206 22.79 4.60 -1.89
N ARG A 207 22.97 4.41 -0.58
CA ARG A 207 21.88 4.54 0.43
C ARG A 207 21.34 5.96 0.51
N ALA A 208 22.21 6.97 0.47
CA ALA A 208 21.83 8.37 0.46
C ALA A 208 20.97 8.78 -0.75
N GLY A 209 21.02 8.02 -1.85
CA GLY A 209 20.16 8.22 -3.02
C GLY A 209 18.75 7.62 -2.88
N TRP A 210 18.41 6.97 -1.77
CA TRP A 210 17.09 6.41 -1.50
C TRP A 210 16.33 7.25 -0.48
N ALA A 211 15.08 7.54 -0.78
CA ALA A 211 14.20 8.22 0.17
C ALA A 211 13.98 7.36 1.42
N ASP A 212 13.88 8.01 2.57
CA ASP A 212 13.56 7.35 3.83
C ASP A 212 12.12 6.79 3.77
N PRO A 213 11.94 5.48 3.94
CA PRO A 213 10.62 4.88 3.87
C PRO A 213 9.70 5.27 5.05
N VAL A 214 10.24 5.71 6.19
CA VAL A 214 9.44 6.21 7.32
C VAL A 214 8.87 7.57 6.99
N GLU A 215 9.69 8.47 6.42
CA GLU A 215 9.24 9.78 5.96
C GLU A 215 8.19 9.66 4.86
N LEU A 216 8.41 8.78 3.87
CA LEU A 216 7.39 8.51 2.85
C LEU A 216 6.11 7.96 3.48
N GLY A 217 6.22 7.13 4.53
CA GLY A 217 5.10 6.55 5.26
C GLY A 217 4.11 7.58 5.81
N ARG A 218 4.52 8.82 6.04
CA ARG A 218 3.66 9.94 6.44
C ARG A 218 2.51 10.19 5.45
N ALA A 219 2.72 9.88 4.16
CA ALA A 219 1.68 10.00 3.15
C ALA A 219 0.50 9.04 3.41
N TRP A 220 0.78 7.79 3.82
CA TRP A 220 -0.25 6.82 4.18
C TRP A 220 -0.98 7.22 5.45
N VAL A 221 -0.25 7.71 6.45
CA VAL A 221 -0.83 8.24 7.69
C VAL A 221 -1.75 9.42 7.41
N TRP A 222 -1.32 10.36 6.55
CA TRP A 222 -2.14 11.51 6.17
C TRP A 222 -3.43 11.08 5.47
N LEU A 223 -3.35 10.16 4.52
CA LEU A 223 -4.53 9.67 3.80
C LEU A 223 -5.50 8.93 4.75
N ALA A 224 -4.97 8.10 5.64
CA ALA A 224 -5.76 7.38 6.63
C ALA A 224 -6.42 8.28 7.69
N ALA A 225 -5.88 9.49 7.90
CA ALA A 225 -6.46 10.50 8.78
C ALA A 225 -7.62 11.28 8.13
N GLN A 226 -7.81 11.14 6.81
CA GLN A 226 -8.92 11.78 6.12
C GLN A 226 -10.23 11.01 6.32
N PRO A 227 -11.39 11.66 6.31
CA PRO A 227 -12.65 10.94 6.22
C PRO A 227 -12.70 10.06 4.97
N PRO A 228 -13.12 8.79 5.05
CA PRO A 228 -13.12 7.89 3.89
C PRO A 228 -13.87 8.42 2.67
N GLY A 229 -14.95 9.20 2.90
CA GLY A 229 -15.73 9.82 1.82
C GLY A 229 -15.00 10.93 1.05
N ARG A 230 -13.87 11.45 1.58
CA ARG A 230 -13.15 12.57 0.95
C ARG A 230 -12.35 12.12 -0.27
N PHE A 231 -11.67 10.99 -0.15
CA PHE A 231 -10.85 10.44 -1.22
C PHE A 231 -11.12 8.94 -1.39
N SER A 232 -11.65 8.54 -2.55
CA SER A 232 -11.85 7.13 -2.90
C SER A 232 -11.77 6.97 -4.40
N GLY A 233 -10.93 6.07 -4.88
CA GLY A 233 -10.60 5.86 -6.28
C GLY A 233 -9.44 6.72 -6.79
N PHE A 234 -8.69 7.37 -5.89
CA PHE A 234 -7.57 8.26 -6.23
C PHE A 234 -6.22 7.54 -6.20
N ARG A 235 -5.30 8.08 -6.98
CA ARG A 235 -3.87 7.74 -6.93
C ARG A 235 -3.10 8.92 -6.36
N PHE A 236 -2.22 8.65 -5.41
CA PHE A 236 -1.33 9.63 -4.80
C PHE A 236 0.14 9.29 -5.06
N ASP A 237 0.98 10.31 -4.91
CA ASP A 237 2.43 10.21 -4.92
C ASP A 237 2.94 10.59 -3.53
N ALA A 238 3.61 9.66 -2.84
CA ALA A 238 4.01 9.84 -1.44
C ALA A 238 5.01 10.97 -1.27
N ALA A 239 6.03 11.06 -2.13
CA ALA A 239 7.04 12.11 -2.01
C ALA A 239 6.42 13.51 -2.18
N ARG A 240 5.56 13.69 -3.19
CA ARG A 240 4.85 14.96 -3.38
C ARG A 240 3.88 15.28 -2.25
N LEU A 241 3.23 14.26 -1.70
CA LEU A 241 2.31 14.44 -0.59
C LEU A 241 3.05 14.87 0.68
N VAL A 242 4.20 14.24 0.98
CA VAL A 242 5.06 14.61 2.12
C VAL A 242 5.61 16.02 1.94
N GLU A 243 6.11 16.37 0.75
CA GLU A 243 6.56 17.74 0.44
C GLU A 243 5.45 18.77 0.65
N THR A 244 4.23 18.45 0.26
CA THR A 244 3.07 19.34 0.46
C THR A 244 2.73 19.49 1.94
N ILE A 245 2.76 18.39 2.70
CA ILE A 245 2.55 18.41 4.16
C ILE A 245 3.61 19.29 4.86
N GLU A 246 4.85 19.22 4.43
CA GLU A 246 5.94 20.04 5.00
C GLU A 246 5.79 21.51 4.68
N ARG A 247 5.36 21.85 3.48
CA ARG A 247 5.19 23.21 3.04
C ARG A 247 3.93 23.89 3.61
N GLU A 248 2.80 23.17 3.67
CA GLU A 248 1.48 23.73 3.93
C GLU A 248 0.87 23.28 5.28
N GLY A 249 1.52 22.33 5.96
CA GLY A 249 0.97 21.69 7.15
C GLY A 249 0.01 20.53 6.80
N ASP A 250 -0.59 19.94 7.81
CA ASP A 250 -1.42 18.73 7.67
C ASP A 250 -2.83 19.00 7.12
N ASP A 251 -3.32 20.23 7.23
CA ASP A 251 -4.71 20.60 6.94
C ASP A 251 -4.88 21.30 5.57
N PHE A 252 -3.94 21.08 4.65
CA PHE A 252 -4.05 21.69 3.33
C PHE A 252 -5.28 21.18 2.55
N ALA A 253 -5.89 22.11 1.80
CA ALA A 253 -6.99 21.77 0.91
C ALA A 253 -6.44 21.17 -0.39
N PHE A 254 -6.72 19.91 -0.66
CA PHE A 254 -6.54 19.32 -1.97
C PHE A 254 -7.66 19.83 -2.88
N ALA A 255 -7.31 20.53 -3.96
CA ALA A 255 -8.22 20.68 -5.08
C ALA A 255 -8.22 19.37 -5.87
N PRO A 256 -9.32 18.61 -5.93
CA PRO A 256 -9.37 17.32 -6.64
C PRO A 256 -8.92 17.42 -8.09
N GLU A 257 -9.17 18.56 -8.74
CA GLU A 257 -8.73 18.91 -10.09
C GLU A 257 -7.20 19.05 -10.25
N LYS A 258 -6.46 19.25 -9.14
CA LYS A 258 -4.98 19.33 -9.14
C LYS A 258 -4.32 18.01 -8.79
N VAL A 259 -5.07 17.02 -8.35
CA VAL A 259 -4.59 15.64 -8.22
C VAL A 259 -4.57 15.06 -9.64
N THR A 260 -3.50 15.31 -10.36
CA THR A 260 -3.26 14.67 -11.66
C THR A 260 -3.08 13.19 -11.43
N LEU A 261 -4.17 12.47 -11.57
CA LEU A 261 -4.23 11.01 -11.46
C LEU A 261 -3.38 10.35 -12.54
N TYR A 262 -3.09 11.08 -13.64
CA TYR A 262 -2.35 10.55 -14.78
C TYR A 262 -1.58 11.67 -15.48
N PRO A 263 -0.43 11.37 -16.13
CA PRO A 263 0.19 12.28 -17.09
C PRO A 263 -0.81 12.72 -18.16
N ASP A 264 -0.65 13.91 -18.71
CA ASP A 264 -1.60 14.55 -19.63
C ASP A 264 -1.95 13.69 -20.87
N ASP A 265 -1.00 12.90 -21.37
CA ASP A 265 -1.20 11.93 -22.45
C ASP A 265 -2.16 10.79 -22.10
N PHE A 266 -2.25 10.45 -20.80
CA PHE A 266 -3.16 9.43 -20.32
C PHE A 266 -4.58 9.97 -20.08
N ARG A 267 -4.72 11.26 -19.77
CA ARG A 267 -6.00 11.95 -19.64
C ARG A 267 -6.76 11.95 -20.97
N ALA A 268 -6.09 12.31 -22.05
CA ALA A 268 -6.68 12.28 -23.40
C ALA A 268 -7.19 10.88 -23.80
N ARG A 269 -6.47 9.81 -23.39
CA ARG A 269 -6.91 8.43 -23.63
C ARG A 269 -8.10 8.04 -22.76
N GLN A 270 -8.20 8.51 -21.52
CA GLN A 270 -9.37 8.25 -20.67
C GLN A 270 -10.63 8.96 -21.15
N GLU A 271 -10.50 10.17 -21.64
CA GLU A 271 -11.61 10.90 -22.26
C GLU A 271 -12.13 10.16 -23.49
N TRP A 272 -11.23 9.56 -24.29
CA TRP A 272 -11.61 8.72 -25.42
C TRP A 272 -12.36 7.45 -24.98
N TYR A 273 -11.87 6.76 -23.92
CA TYR A 273 -12.54 5.57 -23.38
C TYR A 273 -13.86 5.87 -22.65
N SER A 274 -13.99 7.03 -22.02
CA SER A 274 -15.25 7.42 -21.35
C SER A 274 -16.33 7.79 -22.39
N GLY A 275 -15.97 8.37 -23.52
CA GLY A 275 -16.87 8.55 -24.67
C GLY A 275 -17.41 7.23 -25.21
N TYR A 276 -16.56 6.22 -25.36
CA TYR A 276 -16.94 4.91 -25.88
C TYR A 276 -17.93 4.13 -24.99
N LYS A 277 -17.93 4.36 -23.68
CA LYS A 277 -18.86 3.70 -22.74
C LYS A 277 -20.24 4.37 -22.68
N ASN A 278 -20.37 5.58 -23.14
CA ASN A 278 -21.65 6.28 -23.15
C ASN A 278 -22.50 5.94 -24.40
N ASP A 279 -21.93 5.21 -25.37
CA ASP A 279 -22.61 4.75 -26.58
C ASP A 279 -23.09 3.27 -26.46
N LEU A 280 -22.93 2.63 -25.29
CA LEU A 280 -23.44 1.31 -24.94
C LEU A 280 -24.49 1.40 -23.84
#